data_25acb2d7230aeb6a2dc79612ceb6f6ca
#
_entry.id   25acb2d7230aeb6a2dc79612ceb6f6ca
#
_cell.length_a   1.000
_cell.length_b   1.000
_cell.length_c   1.000
_cell.angle_alpha   90.00
_cell.angle_beta   90.00
_cell.angle_gamma   90.00
#
_symmetry.space_group_name_H-M   'P 1'
#
loop_
_entity.id
_entity.type
_entity.pdbx_description
1 polymer ?
#
loop_
_entity_poly.entity_id
_entity_poly.type
_entity_poly.pdbx_seq_one_letter_code
_entity_poly.pdbx_strand_id
1 'polypeptide(L)'
;MKHCLAEWRYLWSQRKLLWTMTRRELAVRYAGSAAGVAWAYIQPLLTIAAYFLVFDIVFAMRMGENAPTARVGTYLVVGSLPWLAFCESLARGASSLVEAGSLLQKNALPPILFVARSVLAGLVVFVPLMVLLTLGYLHVSGLGWPHLAVPVLMLVQGLLAFLLAHVLAILAAAVRDTTQVLAFSLSVGIFLSPILFPITLFPADWRWLLYANPMTALVLGYQSILLKGAWPDWSVWAIAAVWLTGLALLLNSLIKRSRDELVDWL
;
A
#
# COMPACT_ATOMS: atom_id res chain seq x y z
N MET A 1 -1.75 16.41 16.40
CA MET A 1 -3.06 15.87 15.99
C MET A 1 -4.03 16.93 15.45
N LYS A 2 -4.03 18.17 15.95
CA LYS A 2 -4.98 19.22 15.47
C LYS A 2 -4.85 19.54 13.98
N HIS A 3 -3.61 19.65 13.45
CA HIS A 3 -3.38 19.97 12.04
C HIS A 3 -3.81 18.81 11.11
N CYS A 4 -3.43 17.60 11.43
CA CYS A 4 -3.85 16.41 10.68
C CYS A 4 -5.38 16.27 10.64
N LEU A 5 -6.09 16.46 11.77
CA LEU A 5 -7.55 16.43 11.84
C LEU A 5 -8.21 17.54 11.00
N ALA A 6 -7.61 18.74 10.95
CA ALA A 6 -8.13 19.83 10.13
C ALA A 6 -8.04 19.47 8.63
N GLU A 7 -6.94 18.86 8.19
CA GLU A 7 -6.76 18.39 6.82
C GLU A 7 -7.74 17.26 6.46
N TRP A 8 -8.00 16.31 7.37
CA TRP A 8 -9.00 15.28 7.16
C TRP A 8 -10.42 15.83 7.00
N ARG A 9 -10.79 16.82 7.81
CA ARG A 9 -12.08 17.51 7.66
C ARG A 9 -12.18 18.22 6.32
N TYR A 10 -11.09 18.84 5.89
CA TYR A 10 -11.03 19.48 4.58
C TYR A 10 -11.22 18.47 3.45
N LEU A 11 -10.50 17.33 3.45
CA LEU A 11 -10.68 16.26 2.46
C LEU A 11 -12.13 15.78 2.40
N TRP A 12 -12.76 15.59 3.55
CA TRP A 12 -14.16 15.17 3.61
C TRP A 12 -15.12 16.20 3.01
N SER A 13 -14.89 17.49 3.29
CA SER A 13 -15.69 18.59 2.71
C SER A 13 -15.51 18.68 1.19
N GLN A 14 -14.32 18.39 0.68
CA GLN A 14 -13.97 18.45 -0.73
C GLN A 14 -14.02 17.09 -1.45
N ARG A 15 -14.75 16.10 -0.93
CA ARG A 15 -14.77 14.74 -1.48
C ARG A 15 -15.19 14.65 -2.96
N LYS A 16 -16.05 15.56 -3.44
CA LYS A 16 -16.44 15.61 -4.85
C LYS A 16 -15.27 16.07 -5.74
N LEU A 17 -14.56 17.11 -5.31
CA LEU A 17 -13.35 17.58 -6.01
C LEU A 17 -12.28 16.51 -6.01
N LEU A 18 -12.00 15.91 -4.85
CA LEU A 18 -11.04 14.84 -4.69
C LEU A 18 -11.34 13.66 -5.63
N TRP A 19 -12.59 13.22 -5.71
CA TRP A 19 -12.99 12.14 -6.61
C TRP A 19 -12.78 12.52 -8.09
N THR A 20 -13.11 13.75 -8.47
CA THR A 20 -12.88 14.25 -9.84
C THR A 20 -11.40 14.26 -10.18
N MET A 21 -10.55 14.73 -9.25
CA MET A 21 -9.09 14.72 -9.39
C MET A 21 -8.54 13.29 -9.50
N THR A 22 -9.02 12.36 -8.69
CA THR A 22 -8.62 10.94 -8.71
C THR A 22 -8.95 10.29 -10.06
N ARG A 23 -10.16 10.48 -10.58
CA ARG A 23 -10.56 9.96 -11.89
C ARG A 23 -9.71 10.54 -13.02
N ARG A 24 -9.44 11.85 -12.96
CA ARG A 24 -8.58 12.53 -13.95
C ARG A 24 -7.15 12.00 -13.89
N GLU A 25 -6.61 11.77 -12.71
CA GLU A 25 -5.26 11.20 -12.56
C GLU A 25 -5.16 9.83 -13.21
N LEU A 26 -6.13 8.92 -12.97
CA LEU A 26 -6.17 7.63 -13.64
C LEU A 26 -6.26 7.76 -15.17
N ALA A 27 -7.12 8.65 -15.66
CA ALA A 27 -7.28 8.86 -17.10
C ALA A 27 -6.01 9.40 -17.76
N VAL A 28 -5.34 10.38 -17.14
CA VAL A 28 -4.10 10.97 -17.65
C VAL A 28 -2.95 9.97 -17.64
N ARG A 29 -2.86 9.13 -16.60
CA ARG A 29 -1.81 8.11 -16.45
C ARG A 29 -1.72 7.15 -17.62
N TYR A 30 -2.85 6.80 -18.21
CA TYR A 30 -2.94 5.85 -19.31
C TYR A 30 -3.39 6.48 -20.63
N ALA A 31 -3.36 7.82 -20.71
CA ALA A 31 -3.70 8.56 -21.91
C ALA A 31 -2.74 8.19 -23.06
N GLY A 32 -3.30 7.98 -24.24
CA GLY A 32 -2.52 7.62 -25.43
C GLY A 32 -2.11 6.14 -25.53
N SER A 33 -2.39 5.31 -24.52
CA SER A 33 -2.14 3.87 -24.63
C SER A 33 -3.32 3.13 -25.26
N ALA A 34 -3.06 2.07 -26.05
CA ALA A 34 -4.08 1.30 -26.74
C ALA A 34 -5.10 0.64 -25.79
N ALA A 35 -4.65 0.13 -24.63
CA ALA A 35 -5.52 -0.50 -23.65
C ALA A 35 -6.03 0.48 -22.57
N GLY A 36 -5.57 1.74 -22.58
CA GLY A 36 -6.02 2.76 -21.64
C GLY A 36 -5.88 2.31 -20.17
N VAL A 37 -6.89 2.62 -19.38
CA VAL A 37 -6.94 2.30 -17.93
C VAL A 37 -6.90 0.79 -17.65
N ALA A 38 -7.18 -0.08 -18.62
CA ALA A 38 -7.06 -1.53 -18.44
C ALA A 38 -5.65 -1.97 -18.05
N TRP A 39 -4.61 -1.24 -18.43
CA TRP A 39 -3.23 -1.50 -18.02
C TRP A 39 -3.03 -1.46 -16.50
N ALA A 40 -3.81 -0.65 -15.78
CA ALA A 40 -3.78 -0.61 -14.34
C ALA A 40 -4.09 -1.97 -13.69
N TYR A 41 -4.93 -2.78 -14.33
CA TYR A 41 -5.32 -4.11 -13.88
C TYR A 41 -4.46 -5.21 -14.51
N ILE A 42 -4.13 -5.07 -15.79
CA ILE A 42 -3.35 -6.06 -16.55
C ILE A 42 -1.97 -6.25 -15.92
N GLN A 43 -1.27 -5.17 -15.58
CA GLN A 43 0.10 -5.24 -15.07
C GLN A 43 0.22 -6.01 -13.74
N PRO A 44 -0.57 -5.72 -12.67
CA PRO A 44 -0.56 -6.54 -11.46
C PRO A 44 -0.96 -8.00 -11.71
N LEU A 45 -1.96 -8.24 -12.56
CA LEU A 45 -2.38 -9.60 -12.89
C LEU A 45 -1.30 -10.39 -13.61
N LEU A 46 -0.59 -9.79 -14.56
CA LEU A 46 0.55 -10.44 -15.24
C LEU A 46 1.69 -10.75 -14.25
N THR A 47 1.97 -9.85 -13.31
CA THR A 47 2.98 -10.09 -12.26
C THR A 47 2.60 -11.29 -11.40
N ILE A 48 1.33 -11.38 -10.97
CA ILE A 48 0.81 -12.50 -10.19
C ILE A 48 0.84 -13.79 -11.02
N ALA A 49 0.41 -13.73 -12.29
CA ALA A 49 0.44 -14.86 -13.18
C ALA A 49 1.87 -15.39 -13.42
N ALA A 50 2.85 -14.47 -13.52
CA ALA A 50 4.27 -14.85 -13.64
C ALA A 50 4.77 -15.57 -12.37
N TYR A 51 4.44 -15.09 -11.18
CA TYR A 51 4.80 -15.77 -9.94
C TYR A 51 4.17 -17.17 -9.87
N PHE A 52 2.87 -17.28 -10.17
CA PHE A 52 2.20 -18.56 -10.18
C PHE A 52 2.81 -19.53 -11.20
N LEU A 53 3.04 -19.06 -12.43
CA LEU A 53 3.64 -19.88 -13.50
C LEU A 53 5.03 -20.39 -13.10
N VAL A 54 5.91 -19.49 -12.63
CA VAL A 54 7.30 -19.84 -12.31
C VAL A 54 7.36 -20.78 -11.10
N PHE A 55 6.70 -20.45 -10.01
CA PHE A 55 6.88 -21.17 -8.74
C PHE A 55 5.98 -22.42 -8.62
N ASP A 56 4.76 -22.40 -9.15
CA ASP A 56 3.84 -23.53 -9.03
C ASP A 56 3.88 -24.48 -10.25
N ILE A 57 4.16 -23.94 -11.46
CA ILE A 57 4.16 -24.76 -12.67
C ILE A 57 5.58 -25.17 -13.06
N VAL A 58 6.52 -24.20 -13.25
CA VAL A 58 7.87 -24.50 -13.76
C VAL A 58 8.70 -25.19 -12.68
N PHE A 59 8.82 -24.60 -11.51
CA PHE A 59 9.61 -25.18 -10.43
C PHE A 59 8.84 -26.23 -9.61
N ALA A 60 7.51 -26.24 -9.69
CA ALA A 60 6.64 -27.09 -8.87
C ALA A 60 7.04 -27.10 -7.38
N MET A 61 7.50 -25.95 -6.89
CA MET A 61 8.04 -25.81 -5.53
C MET A 61 6.93 -26.03 -4.51
N ARG A 62 7.28 -26.80 -3.48
CA ARG A 62 6.37 -27.04 -2.35
C ARG A 62 6.97 -26.43 -1.08
N MET A 63 6.11 -25.86 -0.27
CA MET A 63 6.47 -25.40 1.07
C MET A 63 6.54 -26.58 2.03
N GLY A 64 7.36 -26.46 3.08
CA GLY A 64 7.46 -27.47 4.13
C GLY A 64 6.14 -27.67 4.90
N GLU A 65 6.07 -28.74 5.68
CA GLU A 65 4.86 -29.18 6.41
C GLU A 65 4.25 -28.12 7.33
N ASN A 66 5.06 -27.18 7.84
CA ASN A 66 4.60 -26.10 8.73
C ASN A 66 4.19 -24.81 7.98
N ALA A 67 4.11 -24.82 6.66
CA ALA A 67 3.72 -23.66 5.89
C ALA A 67 2.18 -23.52 5.81
N PRO A 68 1.66 -22.29 5.63
CA PRO A 68 0.22 -22.04 5.51
C PRO A 68 -0.45 -22.71 4.31
N THR A 69 0.33 -23.06 3.30
CA THR A 69 -0.12 -23.75 2.07
C THR A 69 1.00 -24.63 1.52
N ALA A 70 0.62 -25.67 0.78
CA ALA A 70 1.58 -26.57 0.15
C ALA A 70 2.32 -25.95 -1.05
N ARG A 71 1.74 -24.93 -1.71
CA ARG A 71 2.25 -24.36 -2.96
C ARG A 71 2.85 -22.98 -2.73
N VAL A 72 4.06 -22.77 -3.22
CA VAL A 72 4.80 -21.50 -3.08
C VAL A 72 4.10 -20.37 -3.83
N GLY A 73 3.68 -20.58 -5.07
CA GLY A 73 3.01 -19.54 -5.86
C GLY A 73 1.70 -19.07 -5.22
N THR A 74 0.90 -20.00 -4.69
CA THR A 74 -0.31 -19.68 -3.92
C THR A 74 0.01 -18.76 -2.72
N TYR A 75 1.08 -19.05 -2.01
CA TYR A 75 1.54 -18.21 -0.90
C TYR A 75 1.98 -16.82 -1.37
N LEU A 76 2.80 -16.77 -2.43
CA LEU A 76 3.35 -15.52 -2.98
C LEU A 76 2.25 -14.57 -3.47
N VAL A 77 1.23 -15.09 -4.13
CA VAL A 77 0.12 -14.30 -4.68
C VAL A 77 -0.60 -13.52 -3.58
N VAL A 78 -0.88 -14.17 -2.43
CA VAL A 78 -1.59 -13.53 -1.31
C VAL A 78 -0.78 -12.40 -0.67
N GLY A 79 0.53 -12.54 -0.59
CA GLY A 79 1.40 -11.48 -0.05
C GLY A 79 1.72 -10.39 -1.05
N SER A 80 1.89 -10.76 -2.34
CA SER A 80 2.38 -9.85 -3.38
C SER A 80 1.35 -8.79 -3.78
N LEU A 81 0.07 -9.12 -3.87
CA LEU A 81 -0.95 -8.16 -4.32
C LEU A 81 -1.12 -6.98 -3.35
N PRO A 82 -1.28 -7.19 -2.02
CA PRO A 82 -1.25 -6.09 -1.05
C PRO A 82 0.05 -5.28 -1.10
N TRP A 83 1.19 -5.95 -1.29
CA TRP A 83 2.48 -5.31 -1.41
C TRP A 83 2.57 -4.39 -2.64
N LEU A 84 2.15 -4.86 -3.81
CA LEU A 84 2.12 -4.06 -5.05
C LEU A 84 1.21 -2.83 -4.89
N ALA A 85 0.04 -3.00 -4.24
CA ALA A 85 -0.87 -1.91 -3.93
C ALA A 85 -0.21 -0.84 -3.06
N PHE A 86 0.55 -1.28 -2.05
CA PHE A 86 1.28 -0.39 -1.15
C PHE A 86 2.41 0.34 -1.88
N CYS A 87 3.23 -0.38 -2.65
CA CYS A 87 4.32 0.20 -3.42
C CYS A 87 3.84 1.27 -4.41
N GLU A 88 2.78 0.97 -5.17
CA GLU A 88 2.19 1.92 -6.13
C GLU A 88 1.67 3.18 -5.42
N SER A 89 0.94 3.00 -4.31
CA SER A 89 0.40 4.10 -3.53
C SER A 89 1.49 4.99 -2.95
N LEU A 90 2.57 4.40 -2.44
CA LEU A 90 3.70 5.14 -1.88
C LEU A 90 4.51 5.88 -2.95
N ALA A 91 4.89 5.19 -4.03
CA ALA A 91 5.69 5.77 -5.10
C ALA A 91 5.01 7.01 -5.68
N ARG A 92 3.72 6.89 -5.97
CA ARG A 92 2.92 7.98 -6.53
C ARG A 92 2.60 9.08 -5.53
N GLY A 93 2.22 8.67 -4.31
CA GLY A 93 1.92 9.64 -3.26
C GLY A 93 3.14 10.48 -2.89
N ALA A 94 4.33 9.88 -2.82
CA ALA A 94 5.57 10.58 -2.49
C ALA A 94 5.97 11.61 -3.56
N SER A 95 5.77 11.32 -4.85
CA SER A 95 6.09 12.27 -5.95
C SER A 95 5.02 13.34 -6.17
N SER A 96 3.82 13.16 -5.60
CA SER A 96 2.63 13.94 -5.94
C SER A 96 2.73 15.44 -5.72
N LEU A 97 3.45 15.90 -4.70
CA LEU A 97 3.66 17.33 -4.41
C LEU A 97 4.67 17.94 -5.39
N VAL A 98 5.77 17.25 -5.65
CA VAL A 98 6.80 17.70 -6.61
C VAL A 98 6.20 17.81 -8.01
N GLU A 99 5.42 16.81 -8.45
CA GLU A 99 4.71 16.84 -9.74
C GLU A 99 3.68 17.97 -9.83
N ALA A 100 3.06 18.33 -8.72
CA ALA A 100 2.07 19.40 -8.63
C ALA A 100 2.67 20.78 -8.32
N GLY A 101 4.01 20.91 -8.19
CA GLY A 101 4.69 22.11 -7.71
C GLY A 101 4.25 23.39 -8.44
N SER A 102 4.29 23.38 -9.78
CA SER A 102 3.88 24.53 -10.58
C SER A 102 2.40 24.94 -10.39
N LEU A 103 1.53 23.99 -10.04
CA LEU A 103 0.12 24.24 -9.77
C LEU A 103 -0.08 24.78 -8.35
N LEU A 104 0.68 24.25 -7.37
CA LEU A 104 0.65 24.70 -5.98
C LEU A 104 1.21 26.13 -5.82
N GLN A 105 2.25 26.48 -6.56
CA GLN A 105 2.81 27.85 -6.58
C GLN A 105 1.83 28.90 -7.16
N LYS A 106 0.98 28.50 -8.10
CA LYS A 106 0.02 29.39 -8.77
C LYS A 106 -1.35 29.46 -8.11
N ASN A 107 -1.71 28.45 -7.33
CA ASN A 107 -3.05 28.31 -6.74
C ASN A 107 -2.94 27.93 -5.27
N ALA A 108 -3.73 28.56 -4.42
CA ALA A 108 -3.80 28.27 -2.99
C ALA A 108 -4.58 26.96 -2.68
N LEU A 109 -4.25 25.86 -3.37
CA LEU A 109 -4.86 24.56 -3.10
C LEU A 109 -4.11 23.82 -2.00
N PRO A 110 -4.79 23.23 -1.02
CA PRO A 110 -4.14 22.47 0.03
C PRO A 110 -3.36 21.25 -0.52
N PRO A 111 -2.07 21.09 -0.16
CA PRO A 111 -1.20 20.02 -0.62
C PRO A 111 -1.75 18.61 -0.41
N ILE A 112 -2.49 18.39 0.68
CA ILE A 112 -3.11 17.10 1.00
C ILE A 112 -4.00 16.55 -0.12
N LEU A 113 -4.65 17.41 -0.93
CA LEU A 113 -5.48 16.97 -2.05
C LEU A 113 -4.70 16.18 -3.09
N PHE A 114 -3.45 16.56 -3.33
CA PHE A 114 -2.58 15.93 -4.32
C PHE A 114 -2.09 14.56 -3.86
N VAL A 115 -1.71 14.45 -2.60
CA VAL A 115 -1.35 13.15 -1.99
C VAL A 115 -2.57 12.23 -1.95
N ALA A 116 -3.70 12.74 -1.47
CA ALA A 116 -4.92 11.96 -1.33
C ALA A 116 -5.44 11.43 -2.68
N ARG A 117 -5.42 12.25 -3.76
CA ARG A 117 -5.85 11.79 -5.08
C ARG A 117 -4.98 10.65 -5.61
N SER A 118 -3.65 10.73 -5.40
CA SER A 118 -2.70 9.72 -5.90
C SER A 118 -2.87 8.39 -5.17
N VAL A 119 -3.02 8.42 -3.84
CA VAL A 119 -3.30 7.22 -3.04
C VAL A 119 -4.67 6.62 -3.37
N LEU A 120 -5.71 7.46 -3.49
CA LEU A 120 -7.04 7.00 -3.88
C LEU A 120 -7.07 6.40 -5.29
N ALA A 121 -6.29 6.95 -6.23
CA ALA A 121 -6.16 6.37 -7.57
C ALA A 121 -5.60 4.93 -7.50
N GLY A 122 -4.60 4.68 -6.66
CA GLY A 122 -4.11 3.33 -6.37
C GLY A 122 -5.20 2.44 -5.76
N LEU A 123 -5.92 2.92 -4.74
CA LEU A 123 -6.98 2.14 -4.09
C LEU A 123 -8.13 1.77 -5.06
N VAL A 124 -8.52 2.67 -5.96
CA VAL A 124 -9.55 2.39 -6.99
C VAL A 124 -9.15 1.21 -7.88
N VAL A 125 -7.85 1.06 -8.17
CA VAL A 125 -7.33 -0.07 -8.95
C VAL A 125 -7.23 -1.34 -8.11
N PHE A 126 -6.67 -1.25 -6.91
CA PHE A 126 -6.32 -2.44 -6.13
C PHE A 126 -7.48 -3.00 -5.30
N VAL A 127 -8.51 -2.20 -4.94
CA VAL A 127 -9.68 -2.72 -4.22
C VAL A 127 -10.40 -3.81 -5.02
N PRO A 128 -10.74 -3.65 -6.31
CA PRO A 128 -11.33 -4.71 -7.11
C PRO A 128 -10.41 -5.94 -7.24
N LEU A 129 -9.09 -5.74 -7.37
CA LEU A 129 -8.14 -6.85 -7.44
C LEU A 129 -8.08 -7.63 -6.13
N MET A 130 -8.13 -6.96 -4.98
CA MET A 130 -8.19 -7.61 -3.66
C MET A 130 -9.49 -8.37 -3.46
N VAL A 131 -10.62 -7.84 -3.93
CA VAL A 131 -11.90 -8.56 -3.92
C VAL A 131 -11.81 -9.82 -4.78
N LEU A 132 -11.26 -9.70 -6.00
CA LEU A 132 -11.05 -10.83 -6.89
C LEU A 132 -10.13 -11.89 -6.26
N LEU A 133 -9.04 -11.48 -5.64
CA LEU A 133 -8.15 -12.36 -4.90
C LEU A 133 -8.90 -13.09 -3.77
N THR A 134 -9.66 -12.37 -2.98
CA THR A 134 -10.43 -12.94 -1.87
C THR A 134 -11.42 -13.98 -2.37
N LEU A 135 -12.17 -13.67 -3.42
CA LEU A 135 -13.11 -14.60 -4.04
C LEU A 135 -12.40 -15.84 -4.63
N GLY A 136 -11.27 -15.64 -5.29
CA GLY A 136 -10.47 -16.73 -5.87
C GLY A 136 -9.89 -17.67 -4.80
N TYR A 137 -9.65 -17.19 -3.59
CA TYR A 137 -9.10 -18.00 -2.49
C TYR A 137 -10.15 -18.62 -1.57
N LEU A 138 -11.44 -18.38 -1.78
CA LEU A 138 -12.52 -19.03 -1.02
C LEU A 138 -12.48 -20.55 -1.08
N HIS A 139 -11.95 -21.13 -2.16
CA HIS A 139 -11.79 -22.58 -2.28
C HIS A 139 -10.64 -23.13 -1.41
N VAL A 140 -9.70 -22.28 -0.99
CA VAL A 140 -8.57 -22.65 -0.12
C VAL A 140 -8.95 -22.47 1.35
N SER A 141 -9.48 -21.30 1.70
CA SER A 141 -9.78 -20.91 3.09
C SER A 141 -11.18 -21.31 3.57
N GLY A 142 -12.08 -21.66 2.64
CA GLY A 142 -13.50 -21.78 2.94
C GLY A 142 -14.19 -20.43 3.16
N LEU A 143 -15.51 -20.38 3.05
CA LEU A 143 -16.27 -19.18 3.39
C LEU A 143 -16.51 -19.13 4.89
N GLY A 144 -16.07 -18.07 5.55
CA GLY A 144 -16.21 -17.93 6.99
C GLY A 144 -16.08 -16.48 7.49
N TRP A 145 -16.37 -16.30 8.77
CA TRP A 145 -16.29 -15.00 9.45
C TRP A 145 -14.96 -14.26 9.30
N PRO A 146 -13.78 -14.93 9.19
CA PRO A 146 -12.51 -14.23 9.03
C PRO A 146 -12.46 -13.31 7.82
N HIS A 147 -13.20 -13.63 6.75
CA HIS A 147 -13.22 -12.80 5.54
C HIS A 147 -13.78 -11.39 5.76
N LEU A 148 -14.57 -11.17 6.82
CA LEU A 148 -15.03 -9.83 7.21
C LEU A 148 -13.89 -8.91 7.65
N ALA A 149 -12.72 -9.48 8.02
CA ALA A 149 -11.54 -8.68 8.35
C ALA A 149 -10.81 -8.15 7.09
N VAL A 150 -11.05 -8.71 5.89
CA VAL A 150 -10.39 -8.25 4.65
C VAL A 150 -10.69 -6.77 4.35
N PRO A 151 -11.95 -6.29 4.32
CA PRO A 151 -12.23 -4.86 4.13
C PRO A 151 -11.58 -3.98 5.19
N VAL A 152 -11.52 -4.45 6.45
CA VAL A 152 -10.86 -3.70 7.54
C VAL A 152 -9.37 -3.60 7.30
N LEU A 153 -8.70 -4.70 6.94
CA LEU A 153 -7.27 -4.69 6.57
C LEU A 153 -7.00 -3.77 5.38
N MET A 154 -7.88 -3.77 4.36
CA MET A 154 -7.75 -2.87 3.21
C MET A 154 -7.86 -1.40 3.62
N LEU A 155 -8.77 -1.06 4.53
CA LEU A 155 -8.90 0.29 5.07
C LEU A 155 -7.65 0.69 5.87
N VAL A 156 -7.16 -0.18 6.74
CA VAL A 156 -5.93 0.02 7.52
C VAL A 156 -4.73 0.21 6.59
N GLN A 157 -4.60 -0.62 5.56
CA GLN A 157 -3.55 -0.50 4.54
C GLN A 157 -3.64 0.82 3.76
N GLY A 158 -4.83 1.21 3.34
CA GLY A 158 -5.05 2.48 2.63
C GLY A 158 -4.70 3.68 3.49
N LEU A 159 -5.07 3.66 4.79
CA LEU A 159 -4.72 4.69 5.75
C LEU A 159 -3.21 4.74 6.01
N LEU A 160 -2.58 3.58 6.18
CA LEU A 160 -1.14 3.46 6.36
C LEU A 160 -0.37 4.03 5.14
N ALA A 161 -0.78 3.63 3.93
CA ALA A 161 -0.21 4.12 2.69
C ALA A 161 -0.40 5.63 2.55
N PHE A 162 -1.56 6.16 2.90
CA PHE A 162 -1.84 7.60 2.84
C PHE A 162 -0.96 8.41 3.81
N LEU A 163 -0.88 7.99 5.08
CA LEU A 163 -0.06 8.70 6.08
C LEU A 163 1.42 8.68 5.70
N LEU A 164 1.93 7.52 5.31
CA LEU A 164 3.34 7.38 4.92
C LEU A 164 3.64 8.11 3.61
N ALA A 165 2.77 8.02 2.61
CA ALA A 165 2.90 8.78 1.36
C ALA A 165 2.91 10.29 1.60
N HIS A 166 2.09 10.79 2.54
CA HIS A 166 2.05 12.22 2.86
C HIS A 166 3.34 12.68 3.56
N VAL A 167 3.85 11.89 4.51
CA VAL A 167 5.18 12.14 5.11
C VAL A 167 6.25 12.21 4.04
N LEU A 168 6.29 11.20 3.15
CA LEU A 168 7.29 11.12 2.09
C LEU A 168 7.14 12.23 1.04
N ALA A 169 5.92 12.67 0.74
CA ALA A 169 5.67 13.76 -0.20
C ALA A 169 6.25 15.09 0.32
N ILE A 170 6.08 15.39 1.63
CA ILE A 170 6.69 16.58 2.25
C ILE A 170 8.21 16.46 2.25
N LEU A 171 8.75 15.29 2.57
CA LEU A 171 10.20 15.05 2.54
C LEU A 171 10.76 15.13 1.12
N ALA A 172 10.04 14.64 0.11
CA ALA A 172 10.46 14.72 -1.30
C ALA A 172 10.45 16.15 -1.85
N ALA A 173 9.55 17.01 -1.35
CA ALA A 173 9.57 18.43 -1.66
C ALA A 173 10.82 19.12 -1.10
N ALA A 174 11.22 18.78 0.14
CA ALA A 174 12.42 19.33 0.78
C ALA A 174 13.72 18.71 0.21
N VAL A 175 13.74 17.39 -0.05
CA VAL A 175 14.92 16.64 -0.50
C VAL A 175 14.50 15.68 -1.62
N ARG A 176 14.88 16.01 -2.86
CA ARG A 176 14.48 15.25 -4.07
C ARG A 176 14.92 13.80 -4.07
N ASP A 177 16.04 13.48 -3.40
CA ASP A 177 16.57 12.10 -3.29
C ASP A 177 15.64 11.16 -2.51
N THR A 178 14.68 11.70 -1.74
CA THR A 178 13.68 10.91 -1.00
C THR A 178 12.95 9.90 -1.89
N THR A 179 12.64 10.27 -3.13
CA THR A 179 11.95 9.37 -4.07
C THR A 179 12.86 8.22 -4.52
N GLN A 180 14.15 8.44 -4.68
CA GLN A 180 15.13 7.39 -5.04
C GLN A 180 15.35 6.43 -3.87
N VAL A 181 15.51 6.97 -2.65
CA VAL A 181 15.63 6.18 -1.43
C VAL A 181 14.37 5.33 -1.23
N LEU A 182 13.18 5.91 -1.47
CA LEU A 182 11.93 5.17 -1.42
C LEU A 182 11.90 4.02 -2.43
N ALA A 183 12.23 4.28 -3.69
CA ALA A 183 12.24 3.26 -4.75
C ALA A 183 13.16 2.09 -4.38
N PHE A 184 14.36 2.38 -3.88
CA PHE A 184 15.27 1.37 -3.37
C PHE A 184 14.69 0.62 -2.17
N SER A 185 14.11 1.34 -1.19
CA SER A 185 13.51 0.75 0.01
C SER A 185 12.35 -0.19 -0.33
N LEU A 186 11.52 0.17 -1.31
CA LEU A 186 10.43 -0.69 -1.78
C LEU A 186 10.95 -1.94 -2.51
N SER A 187 12.02 -1.82 -3.29
CA SER A 187 12.62 -2.97 -3.99
C SER A 187 13.24 -3.98 -3.02
N VAL A 188 13.85 -3.51 -1.93
CA VAL A 188 14.42 -4.35 -0.87
C VAL A 188 13.36 -4.81 0.12
N GLY A 189 12.34 -4.01 0.33
CA GLY A 189 11.27 -4.24 1.32
C GLY A 189 10.49 -5.53 1.12
N ILE A 190 10.39 -6.04 -0.11
CA ILE A 190 9.75 -7.33 -0.39
C ILE A 190 10.50 -8.49 0.29
N PHE A 191 11.84 -8.40 0.40
CA PHE A 191 12.69 -9.38 1.08
C PHE A 191 12.65 -9.23 2.60
N LEU A 192 12.30 -8.03 3.09
CA LEU A 192 12.07 -7.74 4.51
C LEU A 192 10.59 -7.84 4.88
N SER A 193 9.87 -8.72 4.22
CA SER A 193 8.45 -8.97 4.46
C SER A 193 8.17 -10.47 4.25
N PRO A 194 7.24 -11.09 4.99
CA PRO A 194 6.90 -12.49 4.84
C PRO A 194 6.07 -12.75 3.57
N ILE A 195 6.53 -12.24 2.43
CA ILE A 195 5.92 -12.39 1.11
C ILE A 195 6.58 -13.56 0.36
N LEU A 196 7.92 -13.55 0.31
CA LEU A 196 8.69 -14.53 -0.45
C LEU A 196 8.90 -15.83 0.33
N PHE A 197 8.77 -15.79 1.66
CA PHE A 197 8.97 -16.93 2.56
C PHE A 197 8.06 -16.81 3.79
N PRO A 198 7.66 -17.93 4.39
CA PRO A 198 6.95 -17.92 5.68
C PRO A 198 7.81 -17.33 6.79
N ILE A 199 7.19 -16.57 7.70
CA ILE A 199 7.90 -15.95 8.83
C ILE A 199 8.60 -16.98 9.72
N THR A 200 8.16 -18.23 9.68
CA THR A 200 8.74 -19.35 10.44
C THR A 200 10.14 -19.70 9.97
N LEU A 201 10.49 -19.46 8.68
CA LEU A 201 11.81 -19.71 8.12
C LEU A 201 12.82 -18.62 8.50
N PHE A 202 12.34 -17.46 8.94
CA PHE A 202 13.24 -16.38 9.35
C PHE A 202 13.78 -16.65 10.77
N PRO A 203 15.09 -16.46 11.03
CA PRO A 203 15.69 -16.70 12.34
C PRO A 203 14.96 -15.96 13.44
N ALA A 204 14.63 -16.66 14.55
CA ALA A 204 13.79 -16.11 15.60
C ALA A 204 14.33 -14.80 16.19
N ASP A 205 15.66 -14.73 16.39
CA ASP A 205 16.34 -13.57 16.97
C ASP A 205 16.27 -12.32 16.09
N TRP A 206 16.04 -12.48 14.78
CA TRP A 206 16.01 -11.39 13.80
C TRP A 206 14.59 -11.06 13.31
N ARG A 207 13.56 -11.77 13.76
CA ARG A 207 12.17 -11.53 13.31
C ARG A 207 11.66 -10.12 13.56
N TRP A 208 12.19 -9.45 14.59
CA TRP A 208 11.84 -8.06 14.87
C TRP A 208 12.15 -7.12 13.68
N LEU A 209 13.19 -7.44 12.89
CA LEU A 209 13.56 -6.66 11.71
C LEU A 209 12.47 -6.66 10.64
N LEU A 210 11.73 -7.76 10.49
CA LEU A 210 10.60 -7.81 9.56
C LEU A 210 9.49 -6.83 9.95
N TYR A 211 9.29 -6.58 11.23
CA TYR A 211 8.28 -5.64 11.72
C TYR A 211 8.70 -4.17 11.62
N ALA A 212 9.94 -3.88 11.23
CA ALA A 212 10.36 -2.55 10.78
C ALA A 212 9.68 -2.17 9.44
N ASN A 213 9.25 -3.15 8.66
CA ASN A 213 8.40 -2.92 7.50
C ASN A 213 6.91 -2.84 7.95
N PRO A 214 6.24 -1.70 7.74
CA PRO A 214 4.85 -1.52 8.18
C PRO A 214 3.86 -2.50 7.53
N MET A 215 4.20 -3.06 6.36
CA MET A 215 3.35 -4.02 5.66
C MET A 215 3.43 -5.45 6.21
N THR A 216 4.46 -5.79 6.99
CA THR A 216 4.64 -7.16 7.51
C THR A 216 3.41 -7.67 8.26
N ALA A 217 2.89 -6.88 9.20
CA ALA A 217 1.72 -7.26 9.97
C ALA A 217 0.47 -7.45 9.07
N LEU A 218 0.26 -6.54 8.11
CA LEU A 218 -0.88 -6.60 7.21
C LEU A 218 -0.81 -7.82 6.26
N VAL A 219 0.38 -8.12 5.73
CA VAL A 219 0.62 -9.31 4.89
C VAL A 219 0.30 -10.59 5.69
N LEU A 220 0.77 -10.70 6.93
CA LEU A 220 0.43 -11.82 7.82
C LEU A 220 -1.08 -11.90 8.07
N GLY A 221 -1.76 -10.76 8.21
CA GLY A 221 -3.21 -10.70 8.34
C GLY A 221 -3.93 -11.26 7.11
N TYR A 222 -3.56 -10.84 5.90
CA TYR A 222 -4.13 -11.40 4.67
C TYR A 222 -3.84 -12.89 4.51
N GLN A 223 -2.63 -13.33 4.84
CA GLN A 223 -2.26 -14.74 4.80
C GLN A 223 -3.06 -15.58 5.80
N SER A 224 -3.31 -15.08 6.99
CA SER A 224 -4.15 -15.77 7.99
C SER A 224 -5.58 -15.99 7.47
N ILE A 225 -6.18 -14.98 6.83
CA ILE A 225 -7.53 -15.07 6.31
C ILE A 225 -7.59 -15.96 5.07
N LEU A 226 -6.76 -15.65 4.05
CA LEU A 226 -6.91 -16.22 2.72
C LEU A 226 -6.30 -17.62 2.57
N LEU A 227 -5.27 -17.96 3.38
CA LEU A 227 -4.63 -19.27 3.32
C LEU A 227 -5.09 -20.23 4.41
N LYS A 228 -5.41 -19.70 5.62
CA LYS A 228 -5.77 -20.53 6.77
C LYS A 228 -7.25 -20.48 7.13
N GLY A 229 -8.02 -19.54 6.56
CA GLY A 229 -9.40 -19.28 6.97
C GLY A 229 -9.51 -18.86 8.45
N ALA A 230 -8.46 -18.26 9.00
CA ALA A 230 -8.37 -17.88 10.41
C ALA A 230 -8.42 -16.37 10.58
N TRP A 231 -8.95 -15.92 11.73
CA TRP A 231 -8.94 -14.52 12.10
C TRP A 231 -7.49 -14.04 12.30
N PRO A 232 -7.12 -12.82 11.87
CA PRO A 232 -5.78 -12.28 12.09
C PRO A 232 -5.45 -12.19 13.59
N ASP A 233 -4.23 -12.57 13.94
CA ASP A 233 -3.77 -12.47 15.31
C ASP A 233 -3.87 -11.05 15.86
N TRP A 234 -4.06 -10.91 17.16
CA TRP A 234 -4.09 -9.59 17.81
C TRP A 234 -2.87 -8.74 17.52
N SER A 235 -1.69 -9.36 17.39
CA SER A 235 -0.43 -8.68 17.06
C SER A 235 -0.49 -7.89 15.75
N VAL A 236 -1.23 -8.37 14.74
CA VAL A 236 -1.44 -7.67 13.47
C VAL A 236 -2.06 -6.29 13.70
N TRP A 237 -3.13 -6.25 14.48
CA TRP A 237 -3.85 -5.02 14.80
C TRP A 237 -3.05 -4.08 15.68
N ALA A 238 -2.35 -4.62 16.67
CA ALA A 238 -1.50 -3.85 17.58
C ALA A 238 -0.34 -3.17 16.83
N ILE A 239 0.37 -3.91 15.98
CA ILE A 239 1.49 -3.38 15.19
C ILE A 239 0.98 -2.34 14.18
N ALA A 240 -0.13 -2.62 13.50
CA ALA A 240 -0.74 -1.65 12.59
C ALA A 240 -1.14 -0.35 13.32
N ALA A 241 -1.71 -0.45 14.52
CA ALA A 241 -2.07 0.70 15.34
C ALA A 241 -0.83 1.53 15.77
N VAL A 242 0.27 0.86 16.13
CA VAL A 242 1.54 1.52 16.45
C VAL A 242 2.07 2.31 15.25
N TRP A 243 2.11 1.70 14.07
CA TRP A 243 2.54 2.37 12.85
C TRP A 243 1.64 3.56 12.48
N LEU A 244 0.31 3.37 12.51
CA LEU A 244 -0.65 4.44 12.20
C LEU A 244 -0.50 5.62 13.17
N THR A 245 -0.37 5.33 14.46
CA THR A 245 -0.22 6.37 15.50
C THR A 245 1.10 7.11 15.34
N GLY A 246 2.21 6.38 15.16
CA GLY A 246 3.53 6.95 14.95
C GLY A 246 3.59 7.85 13.70
N LEU A 247 3.04 7.38 12.59
CA LEU A 247 2.97 8.17 11.35
C LEU A 247 2.06 9.38 11.48
N ALA A 248 0.92 9.28 12.17
CA ALA A 248 0.03 10.41 12.39
C ALA A 248 0.68 11.49 13.26
N LEU A 249 1.45 11.11 14.28
CA LEU A 249 2.23 12.05 15.11
C LEU A 249 3.36 12.69 14.31
N LEU A 250 4.11 11.90 13.55
CA LEU A 250 5.19 12.39 12.69
C LEU A 250 4.64 13.36 11.65
N LEU A 251 3.58 12.99 10.95
CA LEU A 251 2.93 13.83 9.94
C LEU A 251 2.44 15.16 10.55
N ASN A 252 1.78 15.11 11.71
CA ASN A 252 1.32 16.31 12.37
C ASN A 252 2.47 17.27 12.76
N SER A 253 3.64 16.72 13.14
CA SER A 253 4.85 17.51 13.40
C SER A 253 5.43 18.11 12.12
N LEU A 254 5.49 17.32 11.03
CA LEU A 254 5.99 17.78 9.73
C LEU A 254 5.11 18.89 9.14
N ILE A 255 3.79 18.71 9.11
CA ILE A 255 2.86 19.73 8.63
C ILE A 255 3.04 21.04 9.39
N LYS A 256 3.22 20.98 10.72
CA LYS A 256 3.45 22.19 11.53
C LYS A 256 4.74 22.90 11.15
N ARG A 257 5.80 22.16 10.82
CA ARG A 257 7.12 22.72 10.50
C ARG A 257 7.23 23.21 9.07
N SER A 258 6.62 22.50 8.12
CA SER A 258 6.74 22.76 6.69
C SER A 258 5.69 23.74 6.14
N ARG A 259 4.70 24.14 6.96
CA ARG A 259 3.52 24.86 6.48
C ARG A 259 3.84 26.13 5.69
N ASP A 260 4.80 26.89 6.14
CA ASP A 260 5.13 28.20 5.58
C ASP A 260 6.21 28.09 4.47
N GLU A 261 6.96 27.00 4.44
CA GLU A 261 8.11 26.81 3.54
C GLU A 261 7.82 25.81 2.40
N LEU A 262 6.76 25.01 2.51
CA LEU A 262 6.49 23.91 1.57
C LEU A 262 6.35 24.37 0.11
N VAL A 263 5.75 25.55 -0.11
CA VAL A 263 5.56 26.13 -1.44
C VAL A 263 6.88 26.62 -2.03
N ASP A 264 7.80 27.07 -1.18
CA ASP A 264 9.13 27.55 -1.59
C ASP A 264 10.06 26.38 -1.97
N TRP A 265 9.82 25.17 -1.41
CA TRP A 265 10.59 23.96 -1.73
C TRP A 265 10.17 23.32 -3.07
N LEU A 266 8.98 23.64 -3.58
CA LEU A 266 8.39 23.06 -4.81
C LEU A 266 8.74 23.86 -6.07
#